data_5e731237feaa6d1dbb517462bfdd54f3
#
_entry.id   5e731237feaa6d1dbb517462bfdd54f3
#
_cell.length_a   1.000
_cell.length_b   1.000
_cell.length_c   1.000
_cell.angle_alpha   90.00
_cell.angle_beta   90.00
_cell.angle_gamma   90.00
#
_symmetry.space_group_name_H-M   'P 1'
#
loop_
_entity.id
_entity.type
_entity.pdbx_description
1 polymer ?
#
loop_
_entity_poly.entity_id
_entity_poly.type
_entity_poly.pdbx_seq_one_letter_code
_entity_poly.pdbx_strand_id
1 'polypeptide(L)'
;MSTAGRGGPQGDGGGPVRRLEREVIDPAGPHRATVVWLHGVGQGPADLAAVADRLGLAAAGVRGVFPRAPVEAPSLLTGLPVPCWFPQNLFTPDRIDTPGLLAVLRPLTVLLRQETERIGAARTVVAGFSQGATVAVTLSLRHTEPLAGAALYAPFLPPDLTALLPGGRPAPANARLPVWIGHGARDWIVPEGNGAGLRDLLTAWGHPVTWQRYPGGHEAFAGVRASLPRFLTEVLATPVPRAPDPEPSARAG
;
A
#
# COMPACT_ATOMS: atom_id res chain seq x y z
N MET A 1 -19.97 41.79 33.08
CA MET A 1 -19.19 40.63 33.56
C MET A 1 -19.59 39.44 32.68
N SER A 2 -18.80 39.17 31.65
CA SER A 2 -19.05 38.08 30.68
C SER A 2 -17.92 37.07 30.81
N THR A 3 -18.23 35.89 31.26
CA THR A 3 -17.26 34.78 31.42
C THR A 3 -17.13 34.02 30.11
N ALA A 4 -16.00 34.19 29.47
CA ALA A 4 -15.62 33.42 28.28
C ALA A 4 -15.34 31.96 28.69
N GLY A 5 -16.15 31.02 28.23
CA GLY A 5 -15.94 29.58 28.33
C GLY A 5 -14.78 29.18 27.45
N ARG A 6 -13.73 28.62 28.05
CA ARG A 6 -12.63 27.97 27.37
C ARG A 6 -13.10 26.62 26.84
N GLY A 7 -13.21 26.47 25.51
CA GLY A 7 -13.37 25.18 24.88
C GLY A 7 -12.10 24.37 25.08
N GLY A 8 -12.16 23.31 25.88
CA GLY A 8 -11.11 22.31 25.99
C GLY A 8 -10.99 21.51 24.69
N PRO A 9 -9.85 20.85 24.43
CA PRO A 9 -9.66 20.04 23.23
C PRO A 9 -10.67 18.90 23.21
N GLN A 10 -11.43 18.80 22.11
CA GLN A 10 -12.34 17.68 21.88
C GLN A 10 -11.52 16.40 21.82
N GLY A 11 -11.74 15.53 22.80
CA GLY A 11 -11.12 14.23 22.89
C GLY A 11 -11.45 13.37 21.66
N ASP A 12 -10.42 12.76 21.10
CA ASP A 12 -10.50 11.74 20.09
C ASP A 12 -11.55 10.70 20.45
N GLY A 13 -12.57 10.55 19.61
CA GLY A 13 -13.67 9.61 19.80
C GLY A 13 -13.22 8.15 19.85
N GLY A 14 -12.76 7.71 21.02
CA GLY A 14 -12.17 6.40 21.30
C GLY A 14 -13.19 5.27 21.41
N GLY A 15 -13.94 4.98 20.32
CA GLY A 15 -14.64 3.71 20.19
C GLY A 15 -13.65 2.57 19.88
N PRO A 16 -14.01 1.29 20.20
CA PRO A 16 -13.13 0.14 19.90
C PRO A 16 -12.82 0.09 18.41
N VAL A 17 -11.51 0.04 18.07
CA VAL A 17 -11.07 -0.06 16.68
C VAL A 17 -11.50 -1.42 16.13
N ARG A 18 -12.37 -1.43 15.11
CA ARG A 18 -12.82 -2.67 14.47
C ARG A 18 -11.62 -3.39 13.86
N ARG A 19 -11.43 -4.65 14.24
CA ARG A 19 -10.38 -5.49 13.68
C ARG A 19 -10.69 -5.78 12.21
N LEU A 20 -9.72 -5.61 11.32
CA LEU A 20 -9.86 -5.95 9.91
C LEU A 20 -9.82 -7.47 9.71
N GLU A 21 -10.71 -7.98 8.90
CA GLU A 21 -10.62 -9.32 8.33
C GLU A 21 -9.37 -9.38 7.45
N ARG A 22 -8.65 -10.50 7.50
CA ARG A 22 -7.43 -10.69 6.71
C ARG A 22 -7.15 -12.14 6.43
N GLU A 23 -6.57 -12.40 5.28
CA GLU A 23 -5.85 -13.62 4.99
C GLU A 23 -4.39 -13.49 5.41
N VAL A 24 -3.76 -14.62 5.68
CA VAL A 24 -2.36 -14.68 6.08
C VAL A 24 -1.73 -15.89 5.42
N ILE A 25 -0.56 -15.69 4.82
CA ILE A 25 0.32 -16.77 4.36
C ILE A 25 1.55 -16.74 5.25
N ASP A 26 1.67 -17.75 6.12
CA ASP A 26 2.84 -17.93 6.95
C ASP A 26 4.03 -18.47 6.14
N PRO A 27 5.27 -18.13 6.51
CA PRO A 27 6.44 -18.67 5.85
C PRO A 27 6.56 -20.18 6.07
N ALA A 28 7.11 -20.88 5.06
CA ALA A 28 7.35 -22.33 5.12
C ALA A 28 8.48 -22.71 6.11
N GLY A 29 9.26 -21.75 6.58
CA GLY A 29 10.39 -21.90 7.50
C GLY A 29 10.44 -20.76 8.52
N PRO A 30 11.64 -20.40 9.01
CA PRO A 30 11.77 -19.30 9.96
C PRO A 30 11.19 -17.99 9.42
N HIS A 31 10.39 -17.31 10.25
CA HIS A 31 9.84 -16.00 9.93
C HIS A 31 10.99 -14.95 9.92
N ARG A 32 11.28 -14.41 8.73
CA ARG A 32 12.39 -13.48 8.50
C ARG A 32 11.92 -12.05 8.26
N ALA A 33 10.75 -11.89 7.65
CA ALA A 33 10.17 -10.60 7.30
C ALA A 33 8.65 -10.70 7.13
N THR A 34 7.98 -9.55 7.11
CA THR A 34 6.54 -9.44 6.83
C THR A 34 6.29 -8.45 5.69
N VAL A 35 5.34 -8.76 4.83
CA VAL A 35 4.78 -7.79 3.87
C VAL A 35 3.26 -7.71 4.08
N VAL A 36 2.78 -6.50 4.38
CA VAL A 36 1.35 -6.19 4.46
C VAL A 36 0.89 -5.68 3.10
N TRP A 37 -0.11 -6.34 2.49
CA TRP A 37 -0.54 -6.11 1.12
C TRP A 37 -1.94 -5.52 1.06
N LEU A 38 -2.09 -4.31 0.50
CA LEU A 38 -3.34 -3.59 0.38
C LEU A 38 -3.86 -3.64 -1.05
N HIS A 39 -5.00 -4.30 -1.27
CA HIS A 39 -5.58 -4.53 -2.59
C HIS A 39 -6.22 -3.28 -3.22
N GLY A 40 -6.46 -3.29 -4.52
CA GLY A 40 -7.19 -2.24 -5.24
C GLY A 40 -8.71 -2.30 -5.04
N VAL A 41 -9.42 -1.31 -5.57
CA VAL A 41 -10.89 -1.29 -5.57
C VAL A 41 -11.43 -2.52 -6.30
N GLY A 42 -12.41 -3.18 -5.73
CA GLY A 42 -13.07 -4.35 -6.31
C GLY A 42 -12.30 -5.66 -6.21
N GLN A 43 -11.10 -5.62 -5.64
CA GLN A 43 -10.28 -6.80 -5.34
C GLN A 43 -10.49 -7.26 -3.90
N GLY A 44 -9.86 -8.38 -3.55
CA GLY A 44 -9.82 -8.91 -2.20
C GLY A 44 -8.45 -9.43 -1.80
N PRO A 45 -8.32 -9.99 -0.58
CA PRO A 45 -7.08 -10.56 -0.08
C PRO A 45 -6.46 -11.60 -1.02
N ALA A 46 -7.27 -12.49 -1.60
CA ALA A 46 -6.81 -13.59 -2.46
C ALA A 46 -6.08 -13.10 -3.72
N ASP A 47 -6.46 -11.94 -4.28
CA ASP A 47 -5.80 -11.39 -5.48
C ASP A 47 -4.33 -11.09 -5.22
N LEU A 48 -4.01 -10.50 -4.06
CA LEU A 48 -2.64 -10.18 -3.70
C LEU A 48 -1.90 -11.35 -3.08
N ALA A 49 -2.61 -12.27 -2.43
CA ALA A 49 -2.05 -13.54 -1.97
C ALA A 49 -1.49 -14.34 -3.15
N ALA A 50 -2.21 -14.40 -4.27
CA ALA A 50 -1.73 -15.04 -5.50
C ALA A 50 -0.48 -14.36 -6.08
N VAL A 51 -0.31 -13.05 -5.90
CA VAL A 51 0.92 -12.33 -6.28
C VAL A 51 2.07 -12.72 -5.38
N ALA A 52 1.89 -12.71 -4.06
CA ALA A 52 2.90 -13.07 -3.08
C ALA A 52 3.39 -14.53 -3.28
N ASP A 53 2.45 -15.43 -3.61
CA ASP A 53 2.76 -16.82 -3.95
C ASP A 53 3.65 -16.93 -5.21
N ARG A 54 3.28 -16.24 -6.29
CA ARG A 54 4.09 -16.19 -7.52
C ARG A 54 5.47 -15.58 -7.32
N LEU A 55 5.65 -14.76 -6.31
CA LEU A 55 6.95 -14.21 -5.91
C LEU A 55 7.73 -15.16 -4.98
N GLY A 56 7.15 -16.28 -4.57
CA GLY A 56 7.79 -17.26 -3.70
C GLY A 56 8.09 -16.73 -2.30
N LEU A 57 7.32 -15.75 -1.80
CA LEU A 57 7.62 -15.05 -0.54
C LEU A 57 7.60 -15.98 0.66
N ALA A 58 6.65 -16.91 0.74
CA ALA A 58 6.57 -17.88 1.84
C ALA A 58 7.82 -18.78 1.90
N ALA A 59 8.32 -19.25 0.75
CA ALA A 59 9.56 -20.04 0.66
C ALA A 59 10.79 -19.23 1.09
N ALA A 60 10.78 -17.90 0.87
CA ALA A 60 11.83 -16.98 1.31
C ALA A 60 11.77 -16.64 2.81
N GLY A 61 10.83 -17.18 3.57
CA GLY A 61 10.64 -16.85 4.98
C GLY A 61 9.86 -15.55 5.22
N VAL A 62 9.14 -15.06 4.23
CA VAL A 62 8.37 -13.82 4.31
C VAL A 62 6.90 -14.14 4.56
N ARG A 63 6.36 -13.61 5.66
CA ARG A 63 4.94 -13.66 5.99
C ARG A 63 4.17 -12.66 5.14
N GLY A 64 3.12 -13.10 4.45
CA GLY A 64 2.15 -12.27 3.75
C GLY A 64 0.93 -11.99 4.60
N VAL A 65 0.53 -10.73 4.73
CA VAL A 65 -0.69 -10.32 5.44
C VAL A 65 -1.57 -9.50 4.50
N PHE A 66 -2.79 -9.96 4.25
CA PHE A 66 -3.68 -9.45 3.22
C PHE A 66 -5.01 -9.02 3.86
N PRO A 67 -5.11 -7.80 4.42
CA PRO A 67 -6.35 -7.33 5.00
C PRO A 67 -7.39 -7.03 3.92
N ARG A 68 -8.66 -7.28 4.25
CA ARG A 68 -9.83 -6.92 3.43
C ARG A 68 -10.19 -5.46 3.70
N ALA A 69 -10.43 -4.71 2.65
CA ALA A 69 -10.95 -3.35 2.76
C ALA A 69 -12.35 -3.35 3.40
N PRO A 70 -12.60 -2.46 4.39
CA PRO A 70 -13.79 -2.53 5.24
C PRO A 70 -15.03 -1.81 4.69
N VAL A 71 -14.88 -1.10 3.58
CA VAL A 71 -15.95 -0.30 2.96
C VAL A 71 -16.41 -0.99 1.69
N GLU A 72 -17.68 -0.83 1.36
CA GLU A 72 -18.23 -1.18 0.06
C GLU A 72 -18.77 0.08 -0.63
N ALA A 73 -18.41 0.26 -1.88
CA ALA A 73 -18.89 1.38 -2.70
C ALA A 73 -19.32 0.87 -4.08
N PRO A 74 -20.25 1.55 -4.77
CA PRO A 74 -20.68 1.16 -6.10
C PRO A 74 -19.49 1.09 -7.07
N SER A 75 -19.36 -0.02 -7.76
CA SER A 75 -18.42 -0.17 -8.87
C SER A 75 -18.81 0.75 -10.01
N LEU A 76 -17.84 1.42 -10.59
CA LEU A 76 -18.07 2.28 -11.77
C LEU A 76 -18.49 1.50 -13.03
N LEU A 77 -18.13 0.21 -13.08
CA LEU A 77 -18.42 -0.64 -14.23
C LEU A 77 -19.78 -1.31 -14.14
N THR A 78 -20.19 -1.71 -12.94
CA THR A 78 -21.39 -2.54 -12.73
C THR A 78 -22.45 -1.88 -11.86
N GLY A 79 -22.11 -0.81 -11.13
CA GLY A 79 -22.96 -0.22 -10.10
C GLY A 79 -23.14 -1.06 -8.83
N LEU A 80 -22.63 -2.29 -8.82
CA LEU A 80 -22.73 -3.19 -7.66
C LEU A 80 -21.70 -2.79 -6.59
N PRO A 81 -22.00 -3.00 -5.29
CA PRO A 81 -21.05 -2.79 -4.20
C PRO A 81 -19.79 -3.64 -4.38
N VAL A 82 -18.64 -3.01 -4.27
CA VAL A 82 -17.33 -3.66 -4.33
C VAL A 82 -16.46 -3.20 -3.16
N PRO A 83 -15.55 -4.04 -2.65
CA PRO A 83 -14.65 -3.66 -1.57
C PRO A 83 -13.75 -2.49 -1.97
N CYS A 84 -13.61 -1.51 -1.07
CA CYS A 84 -12.70 -0.38 -1.22
C CYS A 84 -12.22 0.12 0.15
N TRP A 85 -11.08 0.80 0.18
CA TRP A 85 -10.54 1.37 1.42
C TRP A 85 -11.32 2.63 1.83
N PHE A 86 -11.71 3.42 0.85
CA PHE A 86 -12.57 4.59 0.99
C PHE A 86 -13.35 4.81 -0.31
N PRO A 87 -14.55 5.42 -0.26
CA PRO A 87 -15.29 5.75 -1.46
C PRO A 87 -14.46 6.65 -2.39
N GLN A 88 -14.34 6.30 -3.64
CA GLN A 88 -13.58 7.06 -4.62
C GLN A 88 -14.31 7.08 -5.96
N ASN A 89 -14.45 8.27 -6.54
CA ASN A 89 -14.91 8.43 -7.90
C ASN A 89 -13.69 8.47 -8.84
N LEU A 90 -13.50 7.44 -9.65
CA LEU A 90 -12.38 7.36 -10.59
C LEU A 90 -12.46 8.39 -11.73
N PHE A 91 -13.63 9.00 -11.97
CA PHE A 91 -13.78 10.09 -12.94
C PHE A 91 -13.36 11.47 -12.38
N THR A 92 -13.17 11.56 -11.08
CA THR A 92 -12.62 12.74 -10.40
C THR A 92 -11.49 12.31 -9.48
N PRO A 93 -10.37 11.79 -10.03
CA PRO A 93 -9.26 11.23 -9.26
C PRO A 93 -8.56 12.27 -8.37
N ASP A 94 -8.72 13.54 -8.68
CA ASP A 94 -8.30 14.70 -7.90
C ASP A 94 -9.14 14.93 -6.63
N ARG A 95 -10.27 14.22 -6.46
CA ARG A 95 -11.14 14.28 -5.28
C ARG A 95 -11.07 12.98 -4.48
N ILE A 96 -10.02 12.85 -3.69
CA ILE A 96 -9.90 11.75 -2.73
C ILE A 96 -10.76 12.06 -1.51
N ASP A 97 -11.54 11.09 -1.05
CA ASP A 97 -12.22 11.15 0.25
C ASP A 97 -11.17 11.09 1.38
N THR A 98 -10.61 12.25 1.69
CA THR A 98 -9.61 12.40 2.76
C THR A 98 -10.12 11.91 4.12
N PRO A 99 -11.34 12.25 4.59
CA PRO A 99 -11.88 11.68 5.82
C PRO A 99 -11.96 10.15 5.80
N GLY A 100 -12.47 9.56 4.73
CA GLY A 100 -12.55 8.11 4.57
C GLY A 100 -11.18 7.44 4.57
N LEU A 101 -10.21 8.02 3.85
CA LEU A 101 -8.84 7.54 3.86
C LEU A 101 -8.24 7.59 5.28
N LEU A 102 -8.38 8.69 5.99
CA LEU A 102 -7.89 8.82 7.37
C LEU A 102 -8.59 7.84 8.33
N ALA A 103 -9.89 7.59 8.14
CA ALA A 103 -10.63 6.64 8.97
C ALA A 103 -10.10 5.21 8.83
N VAL A 104 -9.77 4.77 7.60
CA VAL A 104 -9.25 3.41 7.37
C VAL A 104 -7.81 3.24 7.85
N LEU A 105 -7.03 4.31 7.97
CA LEU A 105 -5.68 4.21 8.54
C LEU A 105 -5.68 3.77 10.00
N ARG A 106 -6.74 4.05 10.79
CA ARG A 106 -6.79 3.66 12.21
C ARG A 106 -6.69 2.13 12.39
N PRO A 107 -7.60 1.31 11.83
CA PRO A 107 -7.49 -0.14 11.95
C PRO A 107 -6.24 -0.72 11.25
N LEU A 108 -5.77 -0.11 10.16
CA LEU A 108 -4.53 -0.52 9.50
C LEU A 108 -3.29 -0.23 10.34
N THR A 109 -3.27 0.88 11.10
CA THR A 109 -2.18 1.17 12.05
C THR A 109 -2.13 0.12 13.15
N VAL A 110 -3.28 -0.31 13.68
CA VAL A 110 -3.34 -1.38 14.69
C VAL A 110 -2.82 -2.70 14.11
N LEU A 111 -3.26 -3.06 12.90
CA LEU A 111 -2.79 -4.26 12.21
C LEU A 111 -1.27 -4.20 11.97
N LEU A 112 -0.77 -3.08 11.44
CA LEU A 112 0.65 -2.91 11.15
C LEU A 112 1.51 -3.03 12.44
N ARG A 113 1.07 -2.42 13.54
CA ARG A 113 1.75 -2.57 14.84
C ARG A 113 1.81 -4.03 15.30
N GLN A 114 0.70 -4.77 15.19
CA GLN A 114 0.68 -6.19 15.53
C GLN A 114 1.70 -7.00 14.71
N GLU A 115 1.90 -6.66 13.44
CA GLU A 115 2.87 -7.36 12.60
C GLU A 115 4.31 -6.87 12.87
N THR A 116 4.53 -5.58 13.13
CA THR A 116 5.86 -5.07 13.52
C THR A 116 6.31 -5.57 14.89
N GLU A 117 5.40 -5.78 15.84
CA GLU A 117 5.69 -6.41 17.14
C GLU A 117 6.19 -7.86 17.00
N ARG A 118 5.83 -8.56 15.91
CA ARG A 118 6.23 -9.96 15.68
C ARG A 118 7.67 -10.10 15.18
N ILE A 119 8.13 -9.18 14.32
CA ILE A 119 9.40 -9.34 13.58
C ILE A 119 10.27 -8.08 13.59
N GLY A 120 9.74 -6.97 14.06
CA GLY A 120 10.35 -5.65 13.99
C GLY A 120 9.92 -4.85 12.77
N ALA A 121 9.75 -3.54 12.95
CA ALA A 121 9.36 -2.63 11.86
C ALA A 121 10.39 -2.62 10.72
N ALA A 122 11.68 -2.66 11.04
CA ALA A 122 12.78 -2.71 10.06
C ALA A 122 12.81 -4.00 9.20
N ARG A 123 11.93 -4.96 9.47
CA ARG A 123 11.71 -6.17 8.67
C ARG A 123 10.30 -6.25 8.10
N THR A 124 9.59 -5.13 8.07
CA THR A 124 8.21 -5.04 7.59
C THR A 124 8.12 -4.06 6.44
N VAL A 125 7.53 -4.50 5.33
CA VAL A 125 7.19 -3.68 4.16
C VAL A 125 5.68 -3.52 4.10
N VAL A 126 5.20 -2.34 3.72
CA VAL A 126 3.80 -2.13 3.35
C VAL A 126 3.72 -2.03 1.83
N ALA A 127 2.95 -2.91 1.22
CA ALA A 127 2.75 -2.97 -0.22
C ALA A 127 1.29 -2.69 -0.58
N GLY A 128 1.06 -2.19 -1.79
CA GLY A 128 -0.31 -2.00 -2.26
C GLY A 128 -0.43 -1.79 -3.75
N PHE A 129 -1.66 -2.01 -4.24
CA PHE A 129 -2.04 -1.81 -5.63
C PHE A 129 -3.14 -0.77 -5.75
N SER A 130 -3.02 0.15 -6.71
CA SER A 130 -4.05 1.14 -7.04
C SER A 130 -4.45 1.96 -5.79
N GLN A 131 -5.71 1.98 -5.39
CA GLN A 131 -6.18 2.61 -4.16
C GLN A 131 -5.40 2.10 -2.92
N GLY A 132 -5.14 0.79 -2.85
CA GLY A 132 -4.33 0.22 -1.77
C GLY A 132 -2.89 0.73 -1.74
N ALA A 133 -2.30 1.12 -2.89
CA ALA A 133 -0.98 1.73 -2.93
C ALA A 133 -0.97 3.13 -2.33
N THR A 134 -2.03 3.92 -2.57
CA THR A 134 -2.21 5.24 -1.96
C THR A 134 -2.37 5.15 -0.44
N VAL A 135 -3.14 4.16 0.03
CA VAL A 135 -3.25 3.86 1.48
C VAL A 135 -1.91 3.39 2.03
N ALA A 136 -1.19 2.52 1.30
CA ALA A 136 0.11 1.97 1.73
C ALA A 136 1.15 3.07 1.95
N VAL A 137 1.31 4.01 1.02
CA VAL A 137 2.27 5.11 1.19
C VAL A 137 1.88 5.99 2.36
N THR A 138 0.60 6.35 2.49
CA THR A 138 0.14 7.20 3.59
C THR A 138 0.34 6.52 4.95
N LEU A 139 0.00 5.23 5.07
CA LEU A 139 0.21 4.44 6.27
C LEU A 139 1.70 4.35 6.65
N SER A 140 2.56 4.08 5.66
CA SER A 140 4.01 3.94 5.88
C SER A 140 4.65 5.25 6.34
N LEU A 141 4.31 6.37 5.69
CA LEU A 141 4.86 7.69 6.05
C LEU A 141 4.37 8.18 7.43
N ARG A 142 3.25 7.66 7.93
CA ARG A 142 2.71 7.98 9.27
C ARG A 142 3.22 7.06 10.37
N HIS A 143 3.82 5.92 10.02
CA HIS A 143 4.26 4.94 11.01
C HIS A 143 5.41 5.48 11.86
N THR A 144 5.36 5.22 13.18
CA THR A 144 6.30 5.84 14.14
C THR A 144 7.61 5.08 14.33
N GLU A 145 7.68 3.85 13.81
CA GLU A 145 8.90 3.03 13.82
C GLU A 145 9.48 2.91 12.39
N PRO A 146 10.81 2.71 12.22
CA PRO A 146 11.43 2.63 10.91
C PRO A 146 11.02 1.35 10.17
N LEU A 147 10.19 1.47 9.15
CA LEU A 147 9.82 0.37 8.25
C LEU A 147 10.97 0.03 7.30
N ALA A 148 11.01 -1.22 6.81
CA ALA A 148 11.96 -1.64 5.79
C ALA A 148 11.75 -0.91 4.45
N GLY A 149 10.49 -0.65 4.08
CA GLY A 149 10.17 0.04 2.83
C GLY A 149 8.66 0.06 2.52
N ALA A 150 8.32 0.72 1.42
CA ALA A 150 6.99 0.65 0.82
C ALA A 150 7.06 0.24 -0.65
N ALA A 151 6.13 -0.63 -1.09
CA ALA A 151 6.05 -1.09 -2.48
C ALA A 151 4.70 -0.70 -3.09
N LEU A 152 4.71 0.24 -4.01
CA LEU A 152 3.52 0.91 -4.53
C LEU A 152 3.33 0.57 -6.01
N TYR A 153 2.21 -0.04 -6.33
CA TYR A 153 1.89 -0.39 -7.70
C TYR A 153 0.69 0.41 -8.21
N ALA A 154 0.91 1.18 -9.29
CA ALA A 154 -0.07 2.08 -9.88
C ALA A 154 -0.79 2.99 -8.84
N PRO A 155 -0.05 3.70 -7.95
CA PRO A 155 -0.64 4.56 -6.95
C PRO A 155 -1.36 5.76 -7.56
N PHE A 156 -2.44 6.20 -6.93
CA PHE A 156 -2.91 7.57 -7.11
C PHE A 156 -2.00 8.53 -6.34
N LEU A 157 -1.75 9.69 -6.91
CA LEU A 157 -1.16 10.80 -6.16
C LEU A 157 -2.29 11.55 -5.44
N PRO A 158 -2.33 11.58 -4.09
CA PRO A 158 -3.25 12.46 -3.38
C PRO A 158 -2.99 13.92 -3.78
N PRO A 159 -4.03 14.73 -4.00
CA PRO A 159 -3.87 16.16 -4.34
C PRO A 159 -3.03 16.92 -3.32
N ASP A 160 -3.16 16.55 -2.05
CA ASP A 160 -2.32 17.04 -0.96
C ASP A 160 -1.94 15.90 -0.01
N LEU A 161 -0.82 15.25 -0.28
CA LEU A 161 -0.29 14.20 0.59
C LEU A 161 0.12 14.77 1.96
N THR A 162 0.49 16.05 2.04
CA THR A 162 0.89 16.67 3.32
C THR A 162 -0.28 16.76 4.28
N ALA A 163 -1.50 17.03 3.79
CA ALA A 163 -2.71 17.06 4.61
C ALA A 163 -3.06 15.70 5.23
N LEU A 164 -2.56 14.61 4.65
CA LEU A 164 -2.74 13.26 5.17
C LEU A 164 -1.72 12.89 6.25
N LEU A 165 -0.68 13.70 6.46
CA LEU A 165 0.42 13.41 7.38
C LEU A 165 0.35 14.28 8.64
N PRO A 166 0.62 13.76 9.84
CA PRO A 166 0.71 14.56 11.06
C PRO A 166 1.78 15.64 10.94
N GLY A 167 1.38 16.89 11.15
CA GLY A 167 2.29 18.04 11.00
C GLY A 167 2.79 18.27 9.57
N GLY A 168 2.08 17.74 8.56
CA GLY A 168 2.36 17.97 7.15
C GLY A 168 3.62 17.31 6.61
N ARG A 169 4.18 16.33 7.30
CA ARG A 169 5.44 15.64 6.90
C ARG A 169 5.48 14.18 7.34
N PRO A 170 6.33 13.35 6.72
CA PRO A 170 6.57 11.98 7.17
C PRO A 170 7.01 11.92 8.63
N ALA A 171 6.62 10.85 9.33
CA ALA A 171 7.13 10.56 10.65
C ALA A 171 8.67 10.50 10.61
N PRO A 172 9.39 11.04 11.62
CA PRO A 172 10.86 11.09 11.62
C PRO A 172 11.53 9.74 11.34
N ALA A 173 10.97 8.65 11.86
CA ALA A 173 11.48 7.30 11.66
C ALA A 173 11.42 6.85 10.19
N ASN A 174 10.51 7.41 9.40
CA ASN A 174 10.31 7.07 7.99
C ASN A 174 10.58 8.26 7.04
N ALA A 175 11.31 9.30 7.48
CA ALA A 175 11.67 10.44 6.66
C ALA A 175 12.58 10.08 5.46
N ARG A 176 13.19 8.91 5.46
CA ARG A 176 14.00 8.35 4.37
C ARG A 176 13.60 6.92 4.01
N LEU A 177 12.32 6.60 4.15
CA LEU A 177 11.77 5.30 3.80
C LEU A 177 12.12 4.94 2.35
N PRO A 178 12.73 3.78 2.06
CA PRO A 178 12.87 3.27 0.70
C PRO A 178 11.50 3.00 0.09
N VAL A 179 11.27 3.49 -1.14
CA VAL A 179 9.99 3.30 -1.83
C VAL A 179 10.22 2.73 -3.22
N TRP A 180 9.54 1.65 -3.55
CA TRP A 180 9.43 1.14 -4.90
C TRP A 180 8.09 1.58 -5.50
N ILE A 181 8.11 2.12 -6.72
CA ILE A 181 6.90 2.51 -7.46
C ILE A 181 6.94 1.86 -8.83
N GLY A 182 5.96 0.99 -9.12
CA GLY A 182 5.73 0.42 -10.43
C GLY A 182 4.50 1.01 -11.11
N HIS A 183 4.57 1.36 -12.42
CA HIS A 183 3.43 1.91 -13.14
C HIS A 183 3.39 1.47 -14.60
N GLY A 184 2.18 1.16 -15.09
CA GLY A 184 1.93 0.83 -16.49
C GLY A 184 1.96 2.09 -17.36
N ALA A 185 2.73 2.03 -18.44
CA ALA A 185 2.83 3.16 -19.39
C ALA A 185 1.54 3.45 -20.16
N ARG A 186 0.63 2.48 -20.19
CA ARG A 186 -0.68 2.57 -20.87
C ARG A 186 -1.83 2.42 -19.89
N ASP A 187 -1.59 2.79 -18.62
CA ASP A 187 -2.62 2.78 -17.59
C ASP A 187 -3.61 3.92 -17.83
N TRP A 188 -4.82 3.55 -18.27
CA TRP A 188 -5.91 4.49 -18.54
C TRP A 188 -6.84 4.67 -17.34
N ILE A 189 -6.74 3.83 -16.31
CA ILE A 189 -7.54 3.92 -15.08
C ILE A 189 -6.85 4.88 -14.10
N VAL A 190 -5.56 4.65 -13.84
CA VAL A 190 -4.71 5.56 -13.07
C VAL A 190 -3.58 6.01 -14.02
N PRO A 191 -3.69 7.18 -14.64
CA PRO A 191 -2.66 7.66 -15.56
C PRO A 191 -1.28 7.65 -14.94
N GLU A 192 -0.26 7.24 -15.70
CA GLU A 192 1.15 7.11 -15.26
C GLU A 192 1.66 8.37 -14.54
N GLY A 193 1.15 9.55 -14.91
CA GLY A 193 1.47 10.83 -14.26
C GLY A 193 1.24 10.84 -12.76
N ASN A 194 0.31 10.03 -12.24
CA ASN A 194 0.10 9.90 -10.78
C ASN A 194 1.30 9.25 -10.09
N GLY A 195 1.77 8.12 -10.62
CA GLY A 195 2.95 7.44 -10.08
C GLY A 195 4.22 8.25 -10.26
N ALA A 196 4.38 8.93 -11.42
CA ALA A 196 5.52 9.80 -11.69
C ALA A 196 5.52 11.02 -10.75
N GLY A 197 4.38 11.66 -10.54
CA GLY A 197 4.25 12.78 -9.60
C GLY A 197 4.54 12.37 -8.16
N LEU A 198 4.07 11.19 -7.73
CA LEU A 198 4.38 10.65 -6.40
C LEU A 198 5.89 10.37 -6.26
N ARG A 199 6.52 9.78 -7.27
CA ARG A 199 7.98 9.59 -7.32
C ARG A 199 8.72 10.92 -7.10
N ASP A 200 8.34 11.94 -7.86
CA ASP A 200 9.02 13.24 -7.83
C ASP A 200 8.85 13.93 -6.46
N LEU A 201 7.65 13.87 -5.90
CA LEU A 201 7.35 14.38 -4.57
C LEU A 201 8.18 13.66 -3.49
N LEU A 202 8.17 12.33 -3.47
CA LEU A 202 8.93 11.56 -2.49
C LEU A 202 10.45 11.76 -2.64
N THR A 203 10.94 11.86 -3.88
CA THR A 203 12.35 12.18 -4.15
C THR A 203 12.72 13.58 -3.63
N ALA A 204 11.85 14.56 -3.84
CA ALA A 204 12.06 15.92 -3.30
C ALA A 204 12.06 15.93 -1.76
N TRP A 205 11.36 15.03 -1.10
CA TRP A 205 11.39 14.85 0.35
C TRP A 205 12.61 14.04 0.83
N GLY A 206 13.44 13.53 -0.08
CA GLY A 206 14.66 12.79 0.24
C GLY A 206 14.48 11.28 0.42
N HIS A 207 13.35 10.72 0.02
CA HIS A 207 13.16 9.27 0.01
C HIS A 207 13.96 8.61 -1.12
N PRO A 208 14.65 7.48 -0.90
CA PRO A 208 15.19 6.64 -1.97
C PRO A 208 14.01 6.02 -2.75
N VAL A 209 13.83 6.41 -4.02
CA VAL A 209 12.75 5.89 -4.86
C VAL A 209 13.30 5.04 -6.00
N THR A 210 12.83 3.78 -6.07
CA THR A 210 13.03 2.90 -7.22
C THR A 210 11.81 3.01 -8.13
N TRP A 211 11.98 3.55 -9.33
CA TRP A 211 10.93 3.71 -10.33
C TRP A 211 10.98 2.61 -11.38
N GLN A 212 9.86 1.94 -11.60
CA GLN A 212 9.70 0.91 -12.62
C GLN A 212 8.51 1.24 -13.54
N ARG A 213 8.81 1.67 -14.75
CA ARG A 213 7.85 1.78 -15.84
C ARG A 213 7.79 0.48 -16.63
N TYR A 214 6.61 -0.03 -16.98
CA TYR A 214 6.44 -1.21 -17.82
C TYR A 214 5.40 -0.96 -18.93
N PRO A 215 5.48 -1.69 -20.05
CA PRO A 215 4.61 -1.48 -21.21
C PRO A 215 3.23 -2.16 -21.05
N GLY A 216 2.53 -1.90 -19.93
CA GLY A 216 1.22 -2.46 -19.58
C GLY A 216 0.21 -1.39 -19.22
N GLY A 217 -1.00 -1.81 -18.86
CA GLY A 217 -2.09 -1.00 -18.35
C GLY A 217 -2.23 -1.07 -16.83
N HIS A 218 -3.48 -1.01 -16.33
CA HIS A 218 -3.82 -1.11 -14.91
C HIS A 218 -3.97 -2.57 -14.46
N GLU A 219 -2.99 -3.39 -14.75
CA GLU A 219 -3.03 -4.81 -14.41
C GLU A 219 -2.25 -5.04 -13.13
N ALA A 220 -2.85 -5.74 -12.17
CA ALA A 220 -2.16 -6.09 -10.95
C ALA A 220 -0.88 -6.88 -11.26
N PHE A 221 0.27 -6.24 -11.08
CA PHE A 221 1.59 -6.86 -11.09
C PHE A 221 2.12 -7.48 -12.40
N ALA A 222 1.55 -7.16 -13.56
CA ALA A 222 2.01 -7.69 -14.84
C ALA A 222 3.48 -7.33 -15.19
N GLY A 223 3.99 -6.20 -14.71
CA GLY A 223 5.35 -5.73 -15.00
C GLY A 223 6.38 -5.92 -13.86
N VAL A 224 5.98 -6.50 -12.72
CA VAL A 224 6.69 -6.39 -11.43
C VAL A 224 7.75 -7.45 -11.20
N ARG A 225 7.79 -8.48 -12.05
CA ARG A 225 8.55 -9.72 -11.80
C ARG A 225 10.05 -9.52 -11.63
N ALA A 226 10.62 -8.49 -12.23
CA ALA A 226 12.07 -8.29 -12.22
C ALA A 226 12.55 -7.36 -11.11
N SER A 227 11.85 -6.26 -10.83
CA SER A 227 12.37 -5.21 -9.94
C SER A 227 11.81 -5.27 -8.53
N LEU A 228 10.55 -5.70 -8.33
CA LEU A 228 9.99 -5.82 -6.98
C LEU A 228 10.70 -6.88 -6.12
N PRO A 229 10.98 -8.12 -6.61
CA PRO A 229 11.76 -9.08 -5.85
C PRO A 229 13.13 -8.56 -5.44
N ARG A 230 13.81 -7.83 -6.35
CA ARG A 230 15.09 -7.20 -6.05
C ARG A 230 14.95 -6.15 -4.95
N PHE A 231 13.99 -5.26 -5.06
CA PHE A 231 13.71 -4.26 -4.02
C PHE A 231 13.42 -4.91 -2.67
N LEU A 232 12.53 -5.92 -2.63
CA LEU A 232 12.22 -6.65 -1.40
C LEU A 232 13.45 -7.34 -0.80
N THR A 233 14.31 -7.94 -1.66
CA THR A 233 15.58 -8.54 -1.21
C THR A 233 16.47 -7.50 -0.54
N GLU A 234 16.61 -6.34 -1.15
CA GLU A 234 17.48 -5.26 -0.66
C GLU A 234 16.98 -4.72 0.68
N VAL A 235 15.69 -4.36 0.77
CA VAL A 235 15.16 -3.70 1.98
C VAL A 235 14.89 -4.66 3.14
N LEU A 236 14.58 -5.92 2.87
CA LEU A 236 14.34 -6.92 3.91
C LEU A 236 15.61 -7.67 4.32
N ALA A 237 16.73 -7.46 3.62
CA ALA A 237 17.95 -8.26 3.76
C ALA A 237 17.66 -9.78 3.74
N THR A 238 16.68 -10.21 2.92
CA THR A 238 16.19 -11.58 2.80
C THR A 238 16.05 -11.91 1.32
N PRO A 239 16.76 -12.93 0.78
CA PRO A 239 16.65 -13.29 -0.62
C PRO A 239 15.22 -13.65 -1.00
N VAL A 240 14.64 -12.91 -1.93
CA VAL A 240 13.34 -13.20 -2.55
C VAL A 240 13.58 -13.77 -3.92
N PRO A 241 13.04 -14.96 -4.25
CA PRO A 241 13.24 -15.58 -5.56
C PRO A 241 12.77 -14.66 -6.69
N ARG A 242 13.52 -14.68 -7.80
CA ARG A 242 13.06 -14.05 -9.03
C ARG A 242 11.88 -14.86 -9.56
N ALA A 243 10.75 -14.20 -9.83
CA ALA A 243 9.60 -14.89 -10.40
C ALA A 243 9.98 -15.51 -11.76
N PRO A 244 9.54 -16.74 -12.06
CA PRO A 244 9.82 -17.38 -13.34
C PRO A 244 9.26 -16.55 -14.49
N ASP A 245 9.97 -16.54 -15.61
CA ASP A 245 9.50 -15.91 -16.85
C ASP A 245 8.16 -16.57 -17.26
N PRO A 246 7.22 -15.80 -17.82
CA PRO A 246 5.98 -16.38 -18.34
C PRO A 246 6.35 -17.42 -19.39
N GLU A 247 5.75 -18.60 -19.31
CA GLU A 247 5.83 -19.56 -20.41
C GLU A 247 5.42 -18.84 -21.70
N PRO A 248 6.19 -19.01 -22.80
CA PRO A 248 5.79 -18.45 -24.08
C PRO A 248 4.38 -18.99 -24.40
N SER A 249 3.39 -18.09 -24.51
CA SER A 249 2.04 -18.50 -24.86
C SER A 249 2.14 -19.34 -26.12
N ALA A 250 1.72 -20.60 -26.04
CA ALA A 250 1.59 -21.45 -27.20
C ALA A 250 0.71 -20.68 -28.20
N ARG A 251 1.32 -20.23 -29.30
CA ARG A 251 0.58 -19.63 -30.40
C ARG A 251 -0.41 -20.69 -30.84
N ALA A 252 -1.68 -20.44 -30.61
CA ALA A 252 -2.74 -21.22 -31.26
C ALA A 252 -2.53 -21.06 -32.75
N GLY A 253 -2.17 -22.19 -33.39
CA GLY A 253 -2.10 -22.32 -34.83
C GLY A 253 -3.49 -22.38 -35.46
#